data_fb6ca2af01d6f68b407de2cc9dbeffd7
#
_entry.id   fb6ca2af01d6f68b407de2cc9dbeffd7
#
_cell.length_a   1.000
_cell.length_b   1.000
_cell.length_c   1.000
_cell.angle_alpha   90.00
_cell.angle_beta   90.00
_cell.angle_gamma   90.00
#
_symmetry.space_group_name_H-M   'P 1'
#
loop_
_entity.id
_entity.type
_entity.pdbx_description
1 polymer ?
#
loop_
_entity_poly.entity_id
_entity_poly.type
_entity_poly.pdbx_seq_one_letter_code
_entity_poly.pdbx_strand_id
1 'polypeptide(L)'
;MPLDRVEEVHRKLGLAQGLIDSAVGIVVHRRFRDGDDSDPVIQRRHDALVRGVAVLDGVVRPVVDRPDMGSLAVAVALEFLDFRLPDFDWRGIASELPSWLGVIASRPSLVATQPGIEQPPF
;
A
#
# COMPACT_ATOMS: atom_id res chain seq x y z
N MET A 1 -11.74 -15.54 -17.00
CA MET A 1 -11.89 -14.96 -15.65
C MET A 1 -13.28 -14.34 -15.53
N PRO A 2 -14.03 -14.64 -14.48
CA PRO A 2 -15.36 -14.03 -14.28
C PRO A 2 -15.27 -12.51 -14.17
N LEU A 3 -16.35 -11.81 -14.59
CA LEU A 3 -16.39 -10.34 -14.61
C LEU A 3 -16.19 -9.73 -13.22
N ASP A 4 -16.83 -10.28 -12.20
CA ASP A 4 -16.71 -9.79 -10.83
C ASP A 4 -15.27 -9.95 -10.30
N ARG A 5 -14.55 -10.96 -10.77
CA ARG A 5 -13.14 -11.15 -10.42
C ARG A 5 -12.25 -10.10 -11.10
N VAL A 6 -12.55 -9.77 -12.35
CA VAL A 6 -11.84 -8.70 -13.08
C VAL A 6 -12.06 -7.36 -12.38
N GLU A 7 -13.30 -7.07 -12.00
CA GLU A 7 -13.62 -5.84 -11.28
C GLU A 7 -12.89 -5.76 -9.93
N GLU A 8 -12.82 -6.88 -9.20
CA GLU A 8 -12.10 -6.94 -7.93
C GLU A 8 -10.60 -6.68 -8.11
N VAL A 9 -9.99 -7.25 -9.14
CA VAL A 9 -8.59 -7.00 -9.46
C VAL A 9 -8.36 -5.53 -9.78
N HIS A 10 -9.20 -4.94 -10.63
CA HIS A 10 -9.09 -3.53 -10.99
C HIS A 10 -9.28 -2.61 -9.79
N ARG A 11 -10.20 -2.95 -8.90
CA ARG A 11 -10.42 -2.18 -7.67
C ARG A 11 -9.19 -2.20 -6.79
N LYS A 12 -8.58 -3.37 -6.60
CA LYS A 12 -7.34 -3.47 -5.81
C LYS A 12 -6.20 -2.69 -6.44
N LEU A 13 -6.06 -2.77 -7.78
CA LEU A 13 -5.04 -1.99 -8.49
C LEU A 13 -5.22 -0.49 -8.28
N GLY A 14 -6.46 -0.01 -8.42
CA GLY A 14 -6.77 1.41 -8.20
C GLY A 14 -6.51 1.87 -6.78
N LEU A 15 -6.89 1.07 -5.80
CA LEU A 15 -6.65 1.39 -4.40
C LEU A 15 -5.15 1.41 -4.07
N ALA A 16 -4.40 0.43 -4.58
CA ALA A 16 -2.96 0.36 -4.40
C ALA A 16 -2.27 1.58 -5.04
N GLN A 17 -2.68 1.95 -6.25
CA GLN A 17 -2.13 3.11 -6.93
C GLN A 17 -2.42 4.40 -6.14
N GLY A 18 -3.64 4.52 -5.61
CA GLY A 18 -4.01 5.67 -4.78
C GLY A 18 -3.17 5.78 -3.51
N LEU A 19 -2.86 4.67 -2.86
CA LEU A 19 -1.98 4.66 -1.70
C LEU A 19 -0.58 5.16 -2.07
N ILE A 20 -0.02 4.65 -3.16
CA ILE A 20 1.31 5.04 -3.61
C ILE A 20 1.33 6.52 -3.97
N ASP A 21 0.35 7.00 -4.72
CA ASP A 21 0.27 8.41 -5.12
C ASP A 21 0.19 9.34 -3.91
N SER A 22 -0.64 9.00 -2.93
CA SER A 22 -0.76 9.78 -1.71
C SER A 22 0.54 9.78 -0.90
N ALA A 23 1.18 8.61 -0.79
CA ALA A 23 2.44 8.47 -0.08
C ALA A 23 3.56 9.26 -0.77
N VAL A 24 3.67 9.16 -2.09
CA VAL A 24 4.66 9.92 -2.86
C VAL A 24 4.44 11.42 -2.65
N GLY A 25 3.19 11.87 -2.69
CA GLY A 25 2.87 13.27 -2.45
C GLY A 25 3.34 13.76 -1.09
N ILE A 26 3.17 12.95 -0.04
CA ILE A 26 3.64 13.28 1.30
C ILE A 26 5.17 13.35 1.34
N VAL A 27 5.84 12.34 0.79
CA VAL A 27 7.30 12.27 0.79
C VAL A 27 7.90 13.47 0.05
N VAL A 28 7.35 13.80 -1.12
CA VAL A 28 7.82 14.94 -1.92
C VAL A 28 7.60 16.25 -1.17
N HIS A 29 6.43 16.42 -0.56
CA HIS A 29 6.12 17.64 0.19
C HIS A 29 7.08 17.82 1.36
N ARG A 30 7.30 16.76 2.16
CA ARG A 30 8.25 16.80 3.29
C ARG A 30 9.65 17.18 2.84
N ARG A 31 10.07 16.68 1.69
CA ARG A 31 11.40 16.92 1.15
C ARG A 31 11.61 18.37 0.69
N PHE A 32 10.57 18.97 0.09
CA PHE A 32 10.68 20.30 -0.54
C PHE A 32 10.03 21.41 0.27
N ARG A 33 9.34 21.11 1.38
CA ARG A 33 8.64 22.06 2.22
C ARG A 33 9.03 21.95 3.70
N ASP A 34 10.24 21.48 3.97
CA ASP A 34 10.82 21.40 5.32
C ASP A 34 10.00 20.56 6.31
N GLY A 35 9.28 19.57 5.82
CA GLY A 35 8.56 18.62 6.67
C GLY A 35 7.34 19.16 7.37
N ASP A 36 6.72 20.22 6.85
CA ASP A 36 5.53 20.82 7.47
C ASP A 36 4.28 19.96 7.21
N ASP A 37 4.01 19.02 8.12
CA ASP A 37 2.85 18.12 8.05
C ASP A 37 1.55 18.83 8.46
N SER A 38 1.58 20.08 8.90
CA SER A 38 0.37 20.83 9.22
C SER A 38 -0.33 21.38 7.96
N ASP A 39 0.33 21.32 6.81
CA ASP A 39 -0.24 21.78 5.54
C ASP A 39 -1.52 21.01 5.22
N PRO A 40 -2.62 21.71 4.84
CA PRO A 40 -3.88 21.03 4.48
C PRO A 40 -3.75 20.01 3.36
N VAL A 41 -2.82 20.19 2.44
CA VAL A 41 -2.57 19.23 1.36
C VAL A 41 -2.05 17.91 1.94
N ILE A 42 -1.12 17.98 2.89
CA ILE A 42 -0.59 16.80 3.58
C ILE A 42 -1.68 16.11 4.39
N GLN A 43 -2.51 16.87 5.08
CA GLN A 43 -3.61 16.30 5.87
C GLN A 43 -4.59 15.55 4.97
N ARG A 44 -4.93 16.10 3.81
CA ARG A 44 -5.82 15.40 2.86
C ARG A 44 -5.19 14.12 2.31
N ARG A 45 -3.89 14.13 2.03
CA ARG A 45 -3.19 12.92 1.56
C ARG A 45 -3.11 11.87 2.64
N HIS A 46 -2.87 12.27 3.88
CA HIS A 46 -2.87 11.37 5.04
C HIS A 46 -4.25 10.75 5.22
N ASP A 47 -5.31 11.56 5.15
CA ASP A 47 -6.68 11.05 5.26
C ASP A 47 -7.00 10.06 4.13
N ALA A 48 -6.48 10.32 2.93
CA ALA A 48 -6.65 9.39 1.81
C ALA A 48 -5.95 8.05 2.06
N LEU A 49 -4.77 8.07 2.69
CA LEU A 49 -4.09 6.83 3.10
C LEU A 49 -4.92 6.05 4.10
N VAL A 50 -5.45 6.72 5.12
CA VAL A 50 -6.28 6.09 6.14
C VAL A 50 -7.51 5.44 5.52
N ARG A 51 -8.22 6.17 4.65
CA ARG A 51 -9.39 5.63 3.96
C ARG A 51 -9.05 4.46 3.05
N GLY A 52 -7.94 4.59 2.30
CA GLY A 52 -7.50 3.54 1.39
C GLY A 52 -7.17 2.24 2.12
N VAL A 53 -6.45 2.34 3.23
CA VAL A 53 -6.12 1.18 4.05
C VAL A 53 -7.39 0.53 4.60
N ALA A 54 -8.33 1.33 5.11
CA ALA A 54 -9.58 0.82 5.65
C ALA A 54 -10.41 0.09 4.59
N VAL A 55 -10.49 0.64 3.38
CA VAL A 55 -11.20 -0.01 2.28
C VAL A 55 -10.52 -1.31 1.89
N LEU A 56 -9.19 -1.31 1.75
CA LEU A 56 -8.45 -2.52 1.40
C LEU A 56 -8.60 -3.62 2.45
N ASP A 57 -8.65 -3.24 3.71
CA ASP A 57 -8.85 -4.21 4.80
C ASP A 57 -10.15 -4.99 4.65
N GLY A 58 -11.18 -4.36 4.08
CA GLY A 58 -12.45 -5.02 3.80
C GLY A 58 -12.50 -5.75 2.45
N VAL A 59 -11.54 -5.52 1.57
CA VAL A 59 -11.54 -6.09 0.22
C VAL A 59 -10.64 -7.32 0.11
N VAL A 60 -9.54 -7.38 0.87
CA VAL A 60 -8.60 -8.49 0.76
C VAL A 60 -9.22 -9.80 1.20
N ARG A 61 -8.86 -10.87 0.51
CA ARG A 61 -9.33 -12.22 0.78
C ARG A 61 -8.13 -13.12 1.11
N PRO A 62 -8.33 -14.19 1.90
CA PRO A 62 -7.26 -15.16 2.12
C PRO A 62 -6.71 -15.67 0.79
N VAL A 63 -5.38 -15.78 0.70
CA VAL A 63 -4.72 -16.29 -0.49
C VAL A 63 -4.70 -17.81 -0.40
N VAL A 64 -5.51 -18.46 -1.23
CA VAL A 64 -5.64 -19.93 -1.26
C VAL A 64 -4.75 -20.51 -2.36
N ASP A 65 -4.44 -19.71 -3.36
CA ASP A 65 -3.73 -20.11 -4.57
C ASP A 65 -2.74 -19.01 -4.95
N ARG A 66 -2.47 -18.84 -6.23
CA ARG A 66 -1.59 -17.75 -6.69
C ARG A 66 -2.27 -16.40 -6.49
N PRO A 67 -1.59 -15.41 -5.93
CA PRO A 67 -2.18 -14.07 -5.82
C PRO A 67 -2.37 -13.47 -7.22
N ASP A 68 -3.47 -12.73 -7.40
CA ASP A 68 -3.72 -12.01 -8.64
C ASP A 68 -2.89 -10.71 -8.68
N MET A 69 -2.93 -10.03 -9.83
CA MET A 69 -2.20 -8.77 -10.03
C MET A 69 -2.61 -7.70 -9.03
N GLY A 70 -3.90 -7.64 -8.71
CA GLY A 70 -4.40 -6.67 -7.71
C GLY A 70 -3.83 -6.94 -6.33
N SER A 71 -3.78 -8.20 -5.91
CA SER A 71 -3.21 -8.59 -4.62
C SER A 71 -1.73 -8.28 -4.54
N LEU A 72 -0.98 -8.55 -5.62
CA LEU A 72 0.45 -8.20 -5.67
C LEU A 72 0.65 -6.69 -5.59
N ALA A 73 -0.17 -5.91 -6.30
CA ALA A 73 -0.09 -4.45 -6.27
C ALA A 73 -0.37 -3.90 -4.85
N VAL A 74 -1.35 -4.45 -4.15
CA VAL A 74 -1.65 -4.07 -2.77
C VAL A 74 -0.46 -4.38 -1.87
N ALA A 75 0.13 -5.57 -1.99
CA ALA A 75 1.29 -5.95 -1.19
C ALA A 75 2.47 -4.99 -1.43
N VAL A 76 2.75 -4.67 -2.69
CA VAL A 76 3.81 -3.72 -3.04
C VAL A 76 3.52 -2.34 -2.45
N ALA A 77 2.26 -1.88 -2.52
CA ALA A 77 1.88 -0.58 -1.96
C ALA A 77 2.11 -0.53 -0.45
N LEU A 78 1.71 -1.57 0.29
CA LEU A 78 1.91 -1.63 1.73
C LEU A 78 3.40 -1.68 2.11
N GLU A 79 4.19 -2.45 1.37
CA GLU A 79 5.64 -2.48 1.56
C GLU A 79 6.26 -1.10 1.27
N PHE A 80 5.76 -0.40 0.27
CA PHE A 80 6.18 0.96 -0.05
C PHE A 80 5.88 1.91 1.11
N LEU A 81 4.70 1.80 1.74
CA LEU A 81 4.36 2.60 2.91
C LEU A 81 5.34 2.34 4.06
N ASP A 82 5.67 1.07 4.33
CA ASP A 82 6.63 0.73 5.37
C ASP A 82 8.01 1.34 5.10
N PHE A 83 8.40 1.36 3.84
CA PHE A 83 9.72 1.87 3.45
C PHE A 83 9.77 3.40 3.47
N ARG A 84 8.75 4.07 2.94
CA ARG A 84 8.75 5.53 2.74
C ARG A 84 8.10 6.32 3.88
N LEU A 85 7.13 5.73 4.55
CA LEU A 85 6.39 6.37 5.64
C LEU A 85 6.38 5.44 6.86
N PRO A 86 7.54 5.14 7.46
CA PRO A 86 7.60 4.19 8.57
C PRO A 86 6.83 4.67 9.81
N ASP A 87 6.56 5.96 9.92
CA ASP A 87 5.79 6.55 11.02
C ASP A 87 4.28 6.43 10.81
N PHE A 88 3.82 6.03 9.61
CA PHE A 88 2.40 5.80 9.37
C PHE A 88 2.03 4.38 9.79
N ASP A 89 1.28 4.28 10.88
CA ASP A 89 0.86 2.99 11.43
C ASP A 89 -0.40 2.48 10.75
N TRP A 90 -0.27 1.99 9.52
CA TRP A 90 -1.39 1.40 8.80
C TRP A 90 -1.87 0.09 9.45
N ARG A 91 -0.98 -0.60 10.15
CA ARG A 91 -1.34 -1.84 10.84
C ARG A 91 -2.31 -1.60 11.99
N GLY A 92 -2.22 -0.45 12.63
CA GLY A 92 -3.14 -0.07 13.69
C GLY A 92 -4.55 0.26 13.21
N ILE A 93 -4.69 0.57 11.92
CA ILE A 93 -5.99 0.89 11.30
C ILE A 93 -6.70 -0.39 10.82
N ALA A 94 -5.92 -1.40 10.42
CA ALA A 94 -6.40 -2.58 9.73
C ALA A 94 -6.45 -3.80 10.64
N SER A 95 -7.43 -4.68 10.45
CA SER A 95 -7.53 -5.92 11.20
C SER A 95 -7.05 -7.14 10.41
N GLU A 96 -7.33 -7.19 9.11
CA GLU A 96 -7.02 -8.33 8.24
C GLU A 96 -5.74 -8.16 7.44
N LEU A 97 -5.45 -6.93 7.02
CA LEU A 97 -4.32 -6.64 6.14
C LEU A 97 -2.96 -7.09 6.71
N PRO A 98 -2.66 -6.92 8.01
CA PRO A 98 -1.34 -7.33 8.49
C PRO A 98 -1.06 -8.81 8.31
N SER A 99 -1.99 -9.68 8.67
CA SER A 99 -1.85 -11.13 8.48
C SER A 99 -1.81 -11.50 7.01
N TRP A 100 -2.68 -10.88 6.22
CA TRP A 100 -2.76 -11.08 4.78
C TRP A 100 -1.43 -10.72 4.10
N LEU A 101 -0.86 -9.58 4.44
CA LEU A 101 0.44 -9.15 3.89
C LEU A 101 1.54 -10.13 4.28
N GLY A 102 1.55 -10.59 5.52
CA GLY A 102 2.53 -11.55 5.99
C GLY A 102 2.57 -12.83 5.16
N VAL A 103 1.39 -13.33 4.77
CA VAL A 103 1.29 -14.52 3.93
C VAL A 103 1.83 -14.24 2.52
N ILE A 104 1.44 -13.12 1.91
CA ILE A 104 1.90 -12.79 0.55
C ILE A 104 3.38 -12.43 0.54
N ALA A 105 3.84 -11.63 1.49
CA ALA A 105 5.22 -11.16 1.54
C ALA A 105 6.23 -12.29 1.76
N SER A 106 5.79 -13.44 2.28
CA SER A 106 6.65 -14.60 2.44
C SER A 106 6.94 -15.32 1.12
N ARG A 107 6.25 -14.99 0.04
CA ARG A 107 6.48 -15.63 -1.26
C ARG A 107 7.82 -15.18 -1.84
N PRO A 108 8.64 -16.10 -2.38
CA PRO A 108 9.98 -15.74 -2.85
C PRO A 108 10.02 -14.62 -3.89
N SER A 109 9.05 -14.57 -4.79
CA SER A 109 9.01 -13.56 -5.84
C SER A 109 8.83 -12.15 -5.27
N LEU A 110 8.04 -12.00 -4.22
CA LEU A 110 7.79 -10.70 -3.61
C LEU A 110 8.93 -10.30 -2.68
N VAL A 111 9.52 -11.23 -1.96
CA VAL A 111 10.70 -10.96 -1.13
C VAL A 111 11.83 -10.38 -1.98
N ALA A 112 12.02 -10.90 -3.19
CA ALA A 112 13.06 -10.42 -4.10
C ALA A 112 12.83 -8.98 -4.60
N THR A 113 11.60 -8.46 -4.48
CA THR A 113 11.25 -7.11 -4.95
C THR A 113 11.03 -6.11 -3.82
N GLN A 114 11.21 -6.50 -2.56
CA GLN A 114 11.01 -5.60 -1.42
C GLN A 114 12.01 -4.46 -1.43
N PRO A 115 11.58 -3.23 -1.10
CA PRO A 115 12.50 -2.10 -0.94
C PRO A 115 13.53 -2.38 0.14
N GLY A 116 14.76 -1.95 -0.09
CA GLY A 116 15.85 -2.15 0.85
C GLY A 116 16.71 -3.36 0.55
N ILE A 117 16.25 -4.35 -0.21
CA ILE A 117 17.07 -5.48 -0.67
C ILE A 117 18.05 -4.99 -1.74
N GLU A 118 17.53 -4.22 -2.69
CA GLU A 118 18.35 -3.45 -3.62
C GLU A 118 18.18 -1.99 -3.27
N GLN A 119 19.24 -1.27 -3.05
CA GLN A 119 19.19 0.13 -2.64
C GLN A 119 18.76 0.99 -3.83
N PRO A 120 17.49 1.40 -3.95
CA PRO A 120 17.11 2.30 -5.03
C PRO A 120 17.81 3.65 -4.87
N PRO A 121 18.09 4.35 -5.98
CA PRO A 121 18.87 5.59 -5.93
C PRO A 121 18.14 6.80 -5.33
N PHE A 122 16.99 6.63 -4.79
CA PHE A 122 16.25 7.76 -4.21
C PHE A 122 15.56 7.39 -2.91
#